data_9914b0d3c14ea1acc1c279b97f0fe59e
#
_entry.id   9914b0d3c14ea1acc1c279b97f0fe59e
#
_cell.length_a   1.000
_cell.length_b   1.000
_cell.length_c   1.000
_cell.angle_alpha   90.00
_cell.angle_beta   90.00
_cell.angle_gamma   90.00
#
_symmetry.space_group_name_H-M   'P 1'
#
loop_
_entity.id
_entity.type
_entity.pdbx_description
1 polymer ?
#
loop_
_entity_poly.entity_id
_entity_poly.type
_entity_poly.pdbx_seq_one_letter_code
_entity_poly.pdbx_strand_id
1 'polypeptide(L)'
;MIRQRLCGAGAGAVLACVLVAGPARAAHEGWKTAADVGEIGLVTVAIGKSAVDKDWQGLKQFAFTETTTIGVTAGLKQAFPEERPDHSDNNSFPSGHASVSFAAAGYLQKRYGWQWGLPATLAATVVGISRVQSKDHHWYDVVAGAALGEITAYAFTSPRDSNVRFLPWADTHGAGFYLAADF
;
A
#
# COMPACT_ATOMS: atom_id res chain seq x y z
N MET A 1 26.70 -7.93 43.03
CA MET A 1 25.46 -8.30 42.30
C MET A 1 25.15 -7.23 41.26
N ILE A 2 25.61 -7.44 40.04
CA ILE A 2 25.43 -6.51 38.93
C ILE A 2 24.23 -7.01 38.09
N ARG A 3 23.15 -6.27 38.12
CA ARG A 3 21.98 -6.53 37.24
C ARG A 3 22.30 -5.99 35.84
N GLN A 4 22.56 -6.87 34.90
CA GLN A 4 22.58 -6.55 33.48
C GLN A 4 21.18 -6.22 33.01
N ARG A 5 20.96 -5.00 32.55
CA ARG A 5 19.77 -4.60 31.80
C ARG A 5 19.98 -5.07 30.36
N LEU A 6 19.21 -6.05 29.94
CA LEU A 6 19.08 -6.41 28.52
C LEU A 6 18.36 -5.28 27.80
N CYS A 7 19.09 -4.50 27.04
CA CYS A 7 18.51 -3.60 26.03
C CYS A 7 17.85 -4.44 24.95
N GLY A 8 16.55 -4.26 24.77
CA GLY A 8 15.81 -4.83 23.67
C GLY A 8 16.37 -4.32 22.35
N ALA A 9 16.87 -5.23 21.53
CA ALA A 9 17.23 -4.96 20.15
C ALA A 9 15.94 -4.71 19.36
N GLY A 10 15.74 -3.46 18.99
CA GLY A 10 14.62 -3.02 18.15
C GLY A 10 14.70 -3.68 16.77
N ALA A 11 13.54 -3.86 16.20
CA ALA A 11 13.26 -4.38 14.86
C ALA A 11 13.85 -3.47 13.76
N GLY A 12 15.16 -3.53 13.58
CA GLY A 12 15.92 -2.76 12.59
C GLY A 12 16.62 -3.58 11.51
N ALA A 13 16.15 -4.80 11.21
CA ALA A 13 16.91 -5.72 10.37
C ALA A 13 16.07 -6.40 9.28
N VAL A 14 15.43 -5.63 8.38
CA VAL A 14 14.82 -6.23 7.16
C VAL A 14 15.14 -5.43 5.88
N LEU A 15 16.04 -4.49 5.89
CA LEU A 15 16.34 -3.74 4.64
C LEU A 15 17.82 -3.82 4.21
N ALA A 16 18.44 -4.96 4.37
CA ALA A 16 19.79 -5.17 3.85
C ALA A 16 19.89 -6.55 3.23
N CYS A 17 19.49 -6.69 1.98
CA CYS A 17 20.03 -7.62 1.00
C CYS A 17 19.24 -7.49 -0.30
N VAL A 18 19.84 -6.96 -1.32
CA VAL A 18 20.06 -7.54 -2.65
C VAL A 18 20.58 -6.46 -3.57
N LEU A 19 21.86 -6.14 -3.45
CA LEU A 19 22.63 -5.59 -4.58
C LEU A 19 23.58 -6.70 -5.03
N VAL A 20 23.09 -7.66 -5.78
CA VAL A 20 23.93 -8.56 -6.55
C VAL A 20 23.79 -8.13 -8.00
N ALA A 21 24.87 -7.62 -8.57
CA ALA A 21 25.00 -7.32 -9.99
C ALA A 21 24.96 -8.64 -10.80
N GLY A 22 23.75 -9.08 -11.15
CA GLY A 22 23.53 -10.15 -12.11
C GLY A 22 23.35 -9.57 -13.52
N PRO A 23 23.38 -10.40 -14.58
CA PRO A 23 23.11 -9.94 -15.94
C PRO A 23 21.76 -9.21 -16.00
N ALA A 24 21.62 -8.25 -16.91
CA ALA A 24 20.48 -7.33 -16.99
C ALA A 24 19.08 -8.00 -16.87
N ARG A 25 18.97 -9.25 -17.27
CA ARG A 25 17.75 -10.06 -17.15
C ARG A 25 17.46 -10.50 -15.71
N ALA A 26 18.49 -10.88 -14.96
CA ALA A 26 18.34 -11.22 -13.55
C ALA A 26 18.04 -9.97 -12.69
N ALA A 27 18.55 -8.80 -13.07
CA ALA A 27 18.21 -7.53 -12.45
C ALA A 27 16.74 -7.15 -12.69
N HIS A 28 16.22 -7.37 -13.89
CA HIS A 28 14.83 -7.12 -14.26
C HIS A 28 13.85 -7.99 -13.42
N GLU A 29 14.10 -9.30 -13.35
CA GLU A 29 13.29 -10.19 -12.51
C GLU A 29 13.43 -9.87 -11.00
N GLY A 30 14.61 -9.44 -10.58
CA GLY A 30 14.84 -9.00 -9.20
C GLY A 30 13.98 -7.79 -8.83
N TRP A 31 13.82 -6.83 -9.73
CA TRP A 31 12.94 -5.67 -9.51
C TRP A 31 11.46 -6.05 -9.47
N LYS A 32 11.00 -6.96 -10.32
CA LYS A 32 9.61 -7.48 -10.26
C LYS A 32 9.35 -8.14 -8.90
N THR A 33 10.23 -9.05 -8.51
CA THR A 33 10.13 -9.72 -7.20
C THR A 33 10.13 -8.73 -6.04
N ALA A 34 10.98 -7.68 -6.09
CA ALA A 34 11.01 -6.66 -5.06
C ALA A 34 9.68 -5.89 -4.96
N ALA A 35 9.04 -5.61 -6.10
CA ALA A 35 7.73 -4.98 -6.13
C ALA A 35 6.65 -5.88 -5.52
N ASP A 36 6.59 -7.16 -5.91
CA ASP A 36 5.61 -8.13 -5.43
C ASP A 36 5.74 -8.35 -3.91
N VAL A 37 6.97 -8.57 -3.44
CA VAL A 37 7.26 -8.76 -2.00
C VAL A 37 6.95 -7.49 -1.21
N GLY A 38 7.28 -6.32 -1.75
CA GLY A 38 7.01 -5.04 -1.11
C GLY A 38 5.52 -4.75 -0.96
N GLU A 39 4.72 -4.97 -2.01
CA GLU A 39 3.26 -4.82 -1.98
C GLU A 39 2.63 -5.77 -0.97
N ILE A 40 2.94 -7.08 -1.08
CA ILE A 40 2.41 -8.10 -0.16
C ILE A 40 2.82 -7.78 1.28
N GLY A 41 4.05 -7.34 1.49
CA GLY A 41 4.57 -6.93 2.79
C GLY A 41 3.77 -5.77 3.39
N LEU A 42 3.50 -4.72 2.62
CA LEU A 42 2.73 -3.56 3.06
C LEU A 42 1.29 -3.92 3.44
N VAL A 43 0.61 -4.67 2.59
CA VAL A 43 -0.76 -5.17 2.86
C VAL A 43 -0.77 -6.05 4.13
N THR A 44 0.21 -6.94 4.27
CA THR A 44 0.34 -7.81 5.44
C THR A 44 0.58 -7.00 6.72
N VAL A 45 1.42 -5.95 6.67
CA VAL A 45 1.67 -5.06 7.81
C VAL A 45 0.39 -4.31 8.20
N ALA A 46 -0.37 -3.79 7.23
CA ALA A 46 -1.63 -3.08 7.50
C ALA A 46 -2.66 -3.98 8.17
N ILE A 47 -2.85 -5.20 7.66
CA ILE A 47 -3.74 -6.20 8.25
C ILE A 47 -3.23 -6.63 9.63
N GLY A 48 -1.96 -6.96 9.74
CA GLY A 48 -1.34 -7.44 10.97
C GLY A 48 -1.40 -6.41 12.09
N LYS A 49 -1.12 -5.14 11.80
CA LYS A 49 -1.25 -4.03 12.75
C LYS A 49 -2.68 -3.91 13.27
N SER A 50 -3.65 -3.90 12.36
CA SER A 50 -5.07 -3.82 12.71
C SER A 50 -5.52 -5.01 13.55
N ALA A 51 -5.09 -6.22 13.21
CA ALA A 51 -5.44 -7.44 13.95
C ALA A 51 -4.81 -7.48 15.35
N VAL A 52 -3.53 -7.15 15.48
CA VAL A 52 -2.83 -7.10 16.79
C VAL A 52 -3.48 -6.09 17.73
N ASP A 53 -3.86 -4.93 17.20
CA ASP A 53 -4.54 -3.88 17.95
C ASP A 53 -6.04 -4.15 18.18
N LYS A 54 -6.57 -5.27 17.65
CA LYS A 54 -8.01 -5.61 17.65
C LYS A 54 -8.88 -4.51 17.03
N ASP A 55 -8.31 -3.79 16.07
CA ASP A 55 -8.96 -2.67 15.38
C ASP A 55 -9.81 -3.17 14.20
N TRP A 56 -10.94 -3.81 14.53
CA TRP A 56 -11.86 -4.36 13.52
C TRP A 56 -12.46 -3.29 12.59
N GLN A 57 -12.62 -2.07 13.10
CA GLN A 57 -13.06 -0.95 12.28
C GLN A 57 -12.00 -0.55 11.27
N GLY A 58 -10.75 -0.41 11.72
CA GLY A 58 -9.63 -0.14 10.83
C GLY A 58 -9.49 -1.21 9.75
N LEU A 59 -9.64 -2.48 10.12
CA LEU A 59 -9.58 -3.59 9.16
C LEU A 59 -10.67 -3.50 8.08
N LYS A 60 -11.91 -3.14 8.45
CA LYS A 60 -13.00 -2.91 7.49
C LYS A 60 -12.70 -1.72 6.58
N GLN A 61 -12.19 -0.62 7.14
CA GLN A 61 -11.80 0.56 6.36
C GLN A 61 -10.67 0.23 5.39
N PHE A 62 -9.68 -0.53 5.82
CA PHE A 62 -8.58 -1.00 4.96
C PHE A 62 -9.10 -1.88 3.82
N ALA A 63 -9.92 -2.88 4.12
CA ALA A 63 -10.50 -3.75 3.10
C ALA A 63 -11.32 -2.95 2.07
N PHE A 64 -12.09 -1.97 2.51
CA PHE A 64 -12.85 -1.09 1.62
C PHE A 64 -11.93 -0.19 0.78
N THR A 65 -10.89 0.38 1.39
CA THR A 65 -9.86 1.17 0.70
C THR A 65 -9.22 0.35 -0.42
N GLU A 66 -8.71 -0.86 -0.11
CA GLU A 66 -8.04 -1.70 -1.09
C GLU A 66 -8.99 -2.15 -2.21
N THR A 67 -10.20 -2.60 -1.88
CA THR A 67 -11.18 -3.02 -2.88
C THR A 67 -11.52 -1.89 -3.83
N THR A 68 -11.72 -0.67 -3.30
CA THR A 68 -11.99 0.51 -4.11
C THR A 68 -10.79 0.88 -4.98
N THR A 69 -9.60 0.88 -4.41
CA THR A 69 -8.34 1.16 -5.14
C THR A 69 -8.15 0.20 -6.30
N ILE A 70 -8.31 -1.10 -6.06
CA ILE A 70 -8.19 -2.14 -7.09
C ILE A 70 -9.27 -1.96 -8.17
N GLY A 71 -10.52 -1.73 -7.76
CA GLY A 71 -11.63 -1.55 -8.69
C GLY A 71 -11.45 -0.33 -9.59
N VAL A 72 -11.07 0.82 -9.02
CA VAL A 72 -10.80 2.05 -9.80
C VAL A 72 -9.59 1.88 -10.69
N THR A 73 -8.51 1.25 -10.20
CA THR A 73 -7.32 0.94 -11.01
C THR A 73 -7.69 0.08 -12.22
N ALA A 74 -8.49 -0.98 -12.01
CA ALA A 74 -8.95 -1.85 -13.11
C ALA A 74 -9.83 -1.10 -14.11
N GLY A 75 -10.73 -0.25 -13.64
CA GLY A 75 -11.57 0.61 -14.51
C GLY A 75 -10.74 1.58 -15.34
N LEU A 76 -9.74 2.23 -14.72
CA LEU A 76 -8.83 3.15 -15.43
C LEU A 76 -7.99 2.44 -16.47
N LYS A 77 -7.49 1.21 -16.19
CA LYS A 77 -6.76 0.41 -17.19
C LYS A 77 -7.59 0.10 -18.43
N GLN A 78 -8.88 -0.13 -18.26
CA GLN A 78 -9.79 -0.38 -19.38
C GLN A 78 -10.14 0.91 -20.14
N ALA A 79 -10.28 2.03 -19.43
CA ALA A 79 -10.62 3.32 -20.03
C ALA A 79 -9.44 3.99 -20.75
N PHE A 80 -8.23 3.74 -20.29
CA PHE A 80 -6.99 4.33 -20.79
C PHE A 80 -5.95 3.26 -21.10
N PRO A 81 -6.16 2.44 -22.16
CA PRO A 81 -5.19 1.42 -22.54
C PRO A 81 -3.89 2.10 -22.96
N GLU A 82 -2.81 1.77 -22.29
CA GLU A 82 -1.49 2.32 -22.54
C GLU A 82 -0.44 1.21 -22.62
N GLU A 83 0.40 1.26 -23.64
CA GLU A 83 1.45 0.28 -23.87
C GLU A 83 2.53 0.39 -22.77
N ARG A 84 3.00 -0.76 -22.27
CA ARG A 84 4.10 -0.80 -21.31
C ARG A 84 5.44 -0.46 -21.96
N PRO A 85 6.42 0.06 -21.17
CA PRO A 85 7.76 0.33 -21.70
C PRO A 85 8.49 -0.91 -22.26
N ASP A 86 8.12 -2.12 -21.82
CA ASP A 86 8.65 -3.39 -22.33
C ASP A 86 7.85 -3.97 -23.50
N HIS A 87 6.81 -3.27 -23.97
CA HIS A 87 5.91 -3.69 -25.06
C HIS A 87 5.16 -5.00 -24.79
N SER A 88 5.01 -5.45 -23.54
CA SER A 88 4.39 -6.73 -23.20
C SER A 88 2.85 -6.71 -23.34
N ASP A 89 2.21 -5.61 -22.97
CA ASP A 89 0.76 -5.40 -23.06
C ASP A 89 0.38 -3.91 -23.03
N ASN A 90 -0.95 -3.62 -23.12
CA ASN A 90 -1.51 -2.26 -23.07
C ASN A 90 -2.15 -1.91 -21.71
N ASN A 91 -1.67 -2.48 -20.62
CA ASN A 91 -2.20 -2.25 -19.27
C ASN A 91 -1.23 -1.46 -18.38
N SER A 92 -0.52 -0.47 -18.95
CA SER A 92 0.44 0.31 -18.18
C SER A 92 -0.25 1.23 -17.19
N PHE A 93 -1.19 2.05 -17.63
CA PHE A 93 -1.78 3.10 -16.79
C PHE A 93 -3.07 2.65 -16.08
N PRO A 94 -3.20 3.00 -14.77
CA PRO A 94 -2.15 3.34 -13.83
C PRO A 94 -1.45 2.10 -13.26
N SER A 95 -0.33 2.27 -12.52
CA SER A 95 0.37 1.14 -11.89
C SER A 95 -0.43 0.55 -10.73
N GLY A 96 -0.82 -0.74 -10.84
CA GLY A 96 -1.56 -1.45 -9.81
C GLY A 96 -0.76 -1.64 -8.53
N HIS A 97 0.50 -2.07 -8.64
CA HIS A 97 1.40 -2.22 -7.49
C HIS A 97 1.59 -0.90 -6.72
N ALA A 98 1.74 0.21 -7.45
CA ALA A 98 1.85 1.50 -6.79
C ALA A 98 0.54 1.89 -6.09
N SER A 99 -0.63 1.70 -6.74
CA SER A 99 -1.90 2.09 -6.13
C SER A 99 -2.21 1.30 -4.85
N VAL A 100 -2.03 -0.02 -4.84
CA VAL A 100 -2.22 -0.87 -3.66
C VAL A 100 -1.21 -0.54 -2.56
N SER A 101 0.08 -0.41 -2.91
CA SER A 101 1.12 -0.10 -1.93
C SER A 101 0.91 1.25 -1.25
N PHE A 102 0.54 2.29 -2.01
CA PHE A 102 0.27 3.62 -1.45
C PHE A 102 -1.08 3.68 -0.73
N ALA A 103 -2.06 2.88 -1.10
CA ALA A 103 -3.29 2.73 -0.33
C ALA A 103 -3.02 2.13 1.06
N ALA A 104 -2.20 1.07 1.13
CA ALA A 104 -1.77 0.50 2.41
C ALA A 104 -0.95 1.49 3.25
N ALA A 105 -0.04 2.25 2.62
CA ALA A 105 0.78 3.26 3.30
C ALA A 105 -0.07 4.42 3.82
N GLY A 106 -0.96 4.98 3.01
CA GLY A 106 -1.89 6.03 3.37
C GLY A 106 -2.86 5.61 4.48
N TYR A 107 -3.35 4.35 4.43
CA TYR A 107 -4.13 3.77 5.52
C TYR A 107 -3.35 3.75 6.83
N LEU A 108 -2.13 3.21 6.83
CA LEU A 108 -1.27 3.16 8.02
C LEU A 108 -0.98 4.57 8.56
N GLN A 109 -0.71 5.52 7.67
CA GLN A 109 -0.49 6.92 8.02
C GLN A 109 -1.71 7.54 8.69
N LYS A 110 -2.86 7.45 8.06
CA LYS A 110 -4.08 8.09 8.54
C LYS A 110 -4.65 7.42 9.77
N ARG A 111 -4.58 6.08 9.85
CA ARG A 111 -5.13 5.31 10.97
C ARG A 111 -4.26 5.33 12.21
N TYR A 112 -2.94 5.16 12.05
CA TYR A 112 -1.99 4.93 13.14
C TYR A 112 -0.90 6.02 13.26
N GLY A 113 -0.95 7.03 12.41
CA GLY A 113 -0.03 8.16 12.45
C GLY A 113 1.30 7.95 11.71
N TRP A 114 2.14 8.98 11.77
CA TRP A 114 3.38 9.07 10.97
C TRP A 114 4.41 7.99 11.30
N GLN A 115 4.40 7.45 12.51
CA GLN A 115 5.32 6.40 12.94
C GLN A 115 5.16 5.10 12.13
N TRP A 116 3.94 4.82 11.66
CA TRP A 116 3.60 3.71 10.79
C TRP A 116 3.58 4.14 9.32
N GLY A 117 3.07 5.32 9.04
CA GLY A 117 2.91 5.83 7.70
C GLY A 117 4.23 6.13 7.01
N LEU A 118 5.18 6.80 7.67
CA LEU A 118 6.44 7.18 7.02
C LEU A 118 7.25 5.96 6.54
N PRO A 119 7.51 4.92 7.36
CA PRO A 119 8.16 3.71 6.87
C PRO A 119 7.38 3.01 5.74
N ALA A 120 6.04 2.98 5.83
CA ALA A 120 5.19 2.39 4.80
C ALA A 120 5.26 3.17 3.48
N THR A 121 5.22 4.50 3.52
CA THR A 121 5.36 5.35 2.33
C THR A 121 6.73 5.19 1.67
N LEU A 122 7.81 5.08 2.46
CA LEU A 122 9.15 4.79 1.92
C LEU A 122 9.18 3.41 1.24
N ALA A 123 8.58 2.39 1.84
CA ALA A 123 8.49 1.06 1.24
C ALA A 123 7.62 1.08 -0.05
N ALA A 124 6.46 1.76 -0.05
CA ALA A 124 5.64 1.94 -1.25
C ALA A 124 6.38 2.69 -2.37
N THR A 125 7.23 3.67 -2.01
CA THR A 125 8.08 4.36 -2.97
C THR A 125 9.09 3.40 -3.63
N VAL A 126 9.69 2.50 -2.85
CA VAL A 126 10.58 1.45 -3.40
C VAL A 126 9.82 0.52 -4.34
N VAL A 127 8.58 0.13 -4.00
CA VAL A 127 7.70 -0.63 -4.90
C VAL A 127 7.50 0.13 -6.22
N GLY A 128 7.14 1.41 -6.16
CA GLY A 128 6.94 2.24 -7.35
C GLY A 128 8.21 2.35 -8.21
N ILE A 129 9.38 2.61 -7.61
CA ILE A 129 10.67 2.63 -8.30
C ILE A 129 10.95 1.28 -8.98
N SER A 130 10.66 0.18 -8.29
CA SER A 130 10.84 -1.17 -8.84
C SER A 130 10.04 -1.40 -10.12
N ARG A 131 8.81 -0.86 -10.22
CA ARG A 131 7.98 -0.97 -11.43
C ARG A 131 8.53 -0.20 -12.62
N VAL A 132 9.19 0.94 -12.37
CA VAL A 132 9.89 1.70 -13.42
C VAL A 132 11.18 0.98 -13.86
N GLN A 133 11.95 0.46 -12.91
CA GLN A 133 13.20 -0.25 -13.18
C GLN A 133 12.98 -1.58 -13.92
N SER A 134 11.88 -2.26 -13.64
CA SER A 134 11.45 -3.47 -14.36
C SER A 134 10.80 -3.17 -15.73
N LYS A 135 10.70 -1.89 -16.15
CA LYS A 135 10.05 -1.46 -17.40
C LYS A 135 8.61 -1.96 -17.56
N ASP A 136 7.96 -2.32 -16.46
CA ASP A 136 6.54 -2.69 -16.47
C ASP A 136 5.62 -1.47 -16.53
N HIS A 137 6.09 -0.32 -16.03
CA HIS A 137 5.34 0.93 -15.97
C HIS A 137 6.22 2.15 -16.27
N HIS A 138 5.60 3.19 -16.83
CA HIS A 138 6.21 4.51 -16.90
C HIS A 138 6.19 5.17 -15.50
N TRP A 139 7.05 6.16 -15.28
CA TRP A 139 7.09 6.87 -14.01
C TRP A 139 5.75 7.55 -13.65
N TYR A 140 5.05 8.08 -14.64
CA TYR A 140 3.76 8.75 -14.44
C TYR A 140 2.62 7.77 -14.10
N ASP A 141 2.67 6.51 -14.57
CA ASP A 141 1.74 5.45 -14.17
C ASP A 141 1.86 5.18 -12.67
N VAL A 142 3.11 5.18 -12.18
CA VAL A 142 3.43 5.00 -10.76
C VAL A 142 2.93 6.18 -9.94
N VAL A 143 3.15 7.42 -10.41
CA VAL A 143 2.66 8.62 -9.72
C VAL A 143 1.13 8.65 -9.70
N ALA A 144 0.47 8.32 -10.81
CA ALA A 144 -0.99 8.23 -10.85
C ALA A 144 -1.54 7.14 -9.92
N GLY A 145 -0.90 5.96 -9.90
CA GLY A 145 -1.25 4.88 -8.98
C GLY A 145 -1.06 5.29 -7.52
N ALA A 146 0.07 5.91 -7.19
CA ALA A 146 0.34 6.41 -5.85
C ALA A 146 -0.71 7.45 -5.39
N ALA A 147 -1.03 8.41 -6.25
CA ALA A 147 -2.05 9.41 -5.96
C ALA A 147 -3.43 8.76 -5.75
N LEU A 148 -3.82 7.78 -6.57
CA LEU A 148 -5.06 7.03 -6.42
C LEU A 148 -5.10 6.31 -5.07
N GLY A 149 -4.04 5.59 -4.71
CA GLY A 149 -3.93 4.88 -3.43
C GLY A 149 -4.06 5.81 -2.22
N GLU A 150 -3.35 6.92 -2.23
CA GLU A 150 -3.43 7.93 -1.16
C GLU A 150 -4.84 8.54 -1.08
N ILE A 151 -5.44 8.93 -2.21
CA ILE A 151 -6.79 9.52 -2.24
C ILE A 151 -7.80 8.54 -1.63
N THR A 152 -7.80 7.27 -2.04
CA THR A 152 -8.73 6.27 -1.51
C THR A 152 -8.49 6.00 -0.03
N ALA A 153 -7.23 5.88 0.41
CA ALA A 153 -6.89 5.72 1.81
C ALA A 153 -7.41 6.89 2.66
N TYR A 154 -7.16 8.11 2.21
CA TYR A 154 -7.62 9.30 2.95
C TYR A 154 -9.14 9.51 2.88
N ALA A 155 -9.81 9.06 1.83
CA ALA A 155 -11.27 9.13 1.72
C ALA A 155 -11.98 8.15 2.67
N PHE A 156 -11.45 6.93 2.82
CA PHE A 156 -12.16 5.85 3.50
C PHE A 156 -11.59 5.46 4.87
N THR A 157 -10.51 6.08 5.31
CA THR A 157 -9.91 5.83 6.61
C THR A 157 -10.15 7.02 7.56
N SER A 158 -10.47 6.76 8.80
CA SER A 158 -10.48 7.74 9.89
C SER A 158 -9.35 7.46 10.88
N PRO A 159 -8.78 8.47 11.55
CA PRO A 159 -7.83 8.25 12.64
C PRO A 159 -8.43 7.35 13.72
N ARG A 160 -7.60 6.50 14.36
CA ARG A 160 -8.08 5.53 15.34
C ARG A 160 -8.75 6.21 16.55
N ASP A 161 -8.18 7.32 16.99
CA ASP A 161 -8.62 8.04 18.19
C ASP A 161 -9.56 9.23 17.86
N SER A 162 -10.14 9.25 16.65
CA SER A 162 -11.06 10.31 16.28
C SER A 162 -12.47 10.04 16.82
N ASN A 163 -13.09 11.10 17.35
CA ASN A 163 -14.51 11.06 17.73
C ASN A 163 -15.44 10.94 16.52
N VAL A 164 -14.92 11.20 15.31
CA VAL A 164 -15.66 11.07 14.05
C VAL A 164 -15.16 9.84 13.31
N ARG A 165 -16.07 8.90 13.06
CA ARG A 165 -15.77 7.63 12.41
C ARG A 165 -16.53 7.51 11.11
N PHE A 166 -15.81 7.22 10.05
CA PHE A 166 -16.37 6.86 8.77
C PHE A 166 -16.51 5.33 8.69
N LEU A 167 -17.72 4.85 8.48
CA LEU A 167 -18.05 3.42 8.47
C LEU A 167 -18.68 3.06 7.13
N PRO A 168 -17.93 2.49 6.19
CA PRO A 168 -18.51 1.92 4.99
C PRO A 168 -19.33 0.68 5.34
N TRP A 169 -20.44 0.47 4.67
CA TRP A 169 -21.25 -0.73 4.77
C TRP A 169 -21.64 -1.22 3.38
N ALA A 170 -21.76 -2.52 3.22
CA ALA A 170 -22.30 -3.14 2.02
C ALA A 170 -23.02 -4.43 2.41
N ASP A 171 -24.20 -4.65 1.83
CA ASP A 171 -24.96 -5.88 1.94
C ASP A 171 -25.58 -6.25 0.58
N THR A 172 -26.43 -7.28 0.54
CA THR A 172 -27.09 -7.73 -0.69
C THR A 172 -28.12 -6.74 -1.23
N HIS A 173 -28.47 -5.69 -0.49
CA HIS A 173 -29.48 -4.69 -0.84
C HIS A 173 -28.85 -3.34 -1.19
N GLY A 174 -27.58 -3.12 -0.88
CA GLY A 174 -26.91 -1.88 -1.19
C GLY A 174 -25.58 -1.69 -0.48
N ALA A 175 -24.98 -0.53 -0.76
CA ALA A 175 -23.77 -0.07 -0.10
C ALA A 175 -23.89 1.43 0.21
N GLY A 176 -23.22 1.85 1.28
CA GLY A 176 -23.25 3.25 1.69
C GLY A 176 -22.24 3.55 2.79
N PHE A 177 -22.42 4.71 3.40
CA PHE A 177 -21.52 5.19 4.44
C PHE A 177 -22.32 5.73 5.64
N TYR A 178 -21.84 5.40 6.83
CA TYR A 178 -22.26 6.07 8.07
C TYR A 178 -21.15 7.02 8.52
N LEU A 179 -21.55 8.21 8.91
CA LEU A 179 -20.71 9.12 9.69
C LEU A 179 -21.19 9.05 11.14
N ALA A 180 -20.41 8.45 12.01
CA ALA A 180 -20.67 8.41 13.45
C ALA A 180 -19.79 9.42 14.15
N ALA A 181 -20.38 10.23 15.03
CA ALA A 181 -19.65 11.15 15.90
C ALA A 181 -20.03 10.85 17.36
N ASP A 182 -19.02 10.58 18.19
CA ASP A 182 -19.18 10.44 19.65
C ASP A 182 -18.92 11.83 20.27
N PHE A 183 -19.87 12.36 21.06
CA PHE A 183 -19.81 13.65 21.73
C PHE A 183 -19.55 13.53 23.22
#